data_805f58558214461469fe915793a39a1b
#
_entry.id   805f58558214461469fe915793a39a1b
#
_cell.length_a   1.000
_cell.length_b   1.000
_cell.length_c   1.000
_cell.angle_alpha   90.00
_cell.angle_beta   90.00
_cell.angle_gamma   90.00
#
_symmetry.space_group_name_H-M   'P 1'
#
loop_
_entity.id
_entity.type
_entity.pdbx_description
1 polymer ?
#
loop_
_entity_poly.entity_id
_entity_poly.type
_entity_poly.pdbx_seq_one_letter_code
_entity_poly.pdbx_strand_id
1 'polypeptide(L)'
;MPSPTTTRPRPLSPNVQIYRPQLTSVLSILNRITGILLSACAVVLVVWLVAAAWGPQTYAPVQAAIASWIGRIALFGATFAFFLHLCGGIRHLVWDTVHGFELRTIYISGWSVVAASVVLTVAAWIVSASMGG
;
A
#
# COMPACT_ATOMS: atom_id res chain seq x y z
N MET A 1 -36.16 -6.44 -51.61
CA MET A 1 -36.58 -6.11 -50.24
C MET A 1 -35.41 -6.40 -49.28
N PRO A 2 -34.89 -5.42 -48.59
CA PRO A 2 -33.86 -5.68 -47.64
C PRO A 2 -34.48 -6.39 -46.41
N SER A 3 -33.88 -7.52 -46.02
CA SER A 3 -34.30 -8.29 -44.83
C SER A 3 -34.22 -7.40 -43.57
N PRO A 4 -35.21 -7.40 -42.70
CA PRO A 4 -35.11 -6.70 -41.45
C PRO A 4 -33.97 -7.31 -40.64
N THR A 5 -32.89 -6.55 -40.48
CA THR A 5 -31.84 -6.87 -39.52
C THR A 5 -32.46 -6.82 -38.12
N THR A 6 -32.91 -7.96 -37.64
CA THR A 6 -33.27 -8.13 -36.23
C THR A 6 -32.01 -7.97 -35.42
N THR A 7 -31.70 -6.74 -35.01
CA THR A 7 -30.70 -6.46 -34.00
C THR A 7 -31.16 -7.08 -32.69
N ARG A 8 -30.66 -8.30 -32.39
CA ARG A 8 -30.86 -8.89 -31.07
C ARG A 8 -30.32 -7.89 -30.03
N PRO A 9 -31.16 -7.45 -29.07
CA PRO A 9 -30.67 -6.58 -28.02
C PRO A 9 -29.50 -7.29 -27.31
N ARG A 10 -28.33 -6.65 -27.28
CA ARG A 10 -27.19 -7.19 -26.55
C ARG A 10 -27.56 -7.21 -25.06
N PRO A 11 -27.33 -8.32 -24.35
CA PRO A 11 -27.56 -8.35 -22.93
C PRO A 11 -26.69 -7.30 -22.25
N LEU A 12 -27.31 -6.46 -21.42
CA LEU A 12 -26.59 -5.50 -20.59
C LEU A 12 -25.80 -6.28 -19.54
N SER A 13 -24.49 -5.99 -19.45
CA SER A 13 -23.66 -6.55 -18.39
C SER A 13 -23.86 -5.70 -17.11
N PRO A 14 -24.48 -6.24 -16.04
CA PRO A 14 -24.70 -5.50 -14.81
C PRO A 14 -23.44 -5.47 -13.92
N ASN A 15 -22.23 -5.62 -14.46
CA ASN A 15 -20.98 -5.77 -13.70
C ASN A 15 -20.72 -4.63 -12.71
N VAL A 16 -21.12 -3.40 -13.04
CA VAL A 16 -20.95 -2.25 -12.15
C VAL A 16 -21.90 -2.31 -10.95
N GLN A 17 -23.09 -2.89 -11.12
CA GLN A 17 -24.14 -2.96 -10.08
C GLN A 17 -23.97 -4.15 -9.15
N ILE A 18 -23.35 -5.25 -9.62
CA ILE A 18 -23.19 -6.51 -8.89
C ILE A 18 -21.73 -6.83 -8.54
N TYR A 19 -20.79 -5.93 -8.89
CA TYR A 19 -19.37 -6.13 -8.60
C TYR A 19 -19.13 -6.22 -7.09
N ARG A 20 -18.59 -7.35 -6.66
CA ARG A 20 -18.10 -7.55 -5.29
C ARG A 20 -16.58 -7.42 -5.30
N PRO A 21 -15.99 -6.49 -4.51
CA PRO A 21 -14.54 -6.37 -4.42
C PRO A 21 -13.90 -7.71 -4.01
N GLN A 22 -12.98 -8.18 -4.84
CA GLN A 22 -12.19 -9.37 -4.54
C GLN A 22 -10.91 -8.96 -3.83
N LEU A 23 -10.37 -9.82 -2.98
CA LEU A 23 -9.12 -9.57 -2.25
C LEU A 23 -7.98 -9.14 -3.17
N THR A 24 -7.87 -9.75 -4.34
CA THR A 24 -6.85 -9.42 -5.36
C THR A 24 -7.01 -8.01 -5.90
N SER A 25 -8.22 -7.58 -6.18
CA SER A 25 -8.52 -6.22 -6.66
C SER A 25 -8.21 -5.19 -5.59
N VAL A 26 -8.63 -5.45 -4.35
CA VAL A 26 -8.36 -4.57 -3.21
C VAL A 26 -6.87 -4.43 -2.96
N LEU A 27 -6.11 -5.53 -2.92
CA LEU A 27 -4.66 -5.48 -2.73
C LEU A 27 -3.94 -4.80 -3.89
N SER A 28 -4.41 -4.95 -5.13
CA SER A 28 -3.84 -4.25 -6.29
C SER A 28 -4.04 -2.74 -6.19
N ILE A 29 -5.22 -2.28 -5.78
CA ILE A 29 -5.50 -0.86 -5.56
C ILE A 29 -4.68 -0.33 -4.38
N LEU A 30 -4.63 -1.04 -3.26
CA LEU A 30 -3.84 -0.66 -2.10
C LEU A 30 -2.35 -0.57 -2.43
N ASN A 31 -1.82 -1.47 -3.25
CA ASN A 31 -0.43 -1.39 -3.67
C ASN A 31 -0.12 -0.10 -4.45
N ARG A 32 -1.04 0.35 -5.29
CA ARG A 32 -0.90 1.63 -6.02
C ARG A 32 -1.03 2.84 -5.09
N ILE A 33 -2.01 2.84 -4.20
CA ILE A 33 -2.22 3.92 -3.23
C ILE A 33 -1.01 4.03 -2.29
N THR A 34 -0.51 2.92 -1.78
CA THR A 34 0.69 2.92 -0.92
C THR A 34 1.93 3.38 -1.66
N GLY A 35 2.08 3.06 -2.94
CA GLY A 35 3.17 3.58 -3.77
C GLY A 35 3.16 5.10 -3.90
N ILE A 36 1.99 5.69 -4.15
CA ILE A 36 1.82 7.16 -4.20
C ILE A 36 2.12 7.77 -2.82
N LEU A 37 1.58 7.20 -1.75
CA LEU A 37 1.82 7.67 -0.39
C LEU A 37 3.31 7.62 -0.03
N LEU A 38 3.99 6.53 -0.34
CA LEU A 38 5.42 6.38 -0.08
C LEU A 38 6.28 7.37 -0.89
N SER A 39 5.86 7.73 -2.11
CA SER A 39 6.52 8.78 -2.88
C SER A 39 6.44 10.13 -2.18
N ALA A 40 5.29 10.46 -1.58
CA ALA A 40 5.15 11.66 -0.75
C ALA A 40 5.99 11.56 0.54
N CYS A 41 6.01 10.40 1.19
CA CYS A 41 6.86 10.16 2.37
C CYS A 41 8.36 10.29 2.04
N ALA A 42 8.79 9.91 0.85
CA ALA A 42 10.17 10.08 0.41
C ALA A 42 10.57 11.56 0.33
N VAL A 43 9.66 12.44 -0.11
CA VAL A 43 9.90 13.90 -0.09
C VAL A 43 10.05 14.40 1.35
N VAL A 44 9.18 13.96 2.28
CA VAL A 44 9.30 14.31 3.70
C VAL A 44 10.62 13.82 4.29
N LEU A 45 11.05 12.60 3.95
CA LEU A 45 12.35 12.06 4.36
C LEU A 45 13.51 12.93 3.87
N VAL A 46 13.48 13.36 2.60
CA VAL A 46 14.51 14.25 2.05
C VAL A 46 14.53 15.58 2.80
N VAL A 47 13.36 16.18 3.05
CA VAL A 47 13.26 17.43 3.84
C VAL A 47 13.86 17.26 5.23
N TRP A 48 13.57 16.14 5.90
CA TRP A 48 14.11 15.82 7.22
C TRP A 48 15.65 15.67 7.19
N LEU A 49 16.19 14.95 6.20
CA LEU A 49 17.64 14.77 6.03
C LEU A 49 18.35 16.09 5.71
N VAL A 50 17.77 16.90 4.84
CA VAL A 50 18.33 18.24 4.50
C VAL A 50 18.31 19.14 5.73
N ALA A 51 17.21 19.14 6.51
CA ALA A 51 17.13 19.91 7.74
C ALA A 51 18.18 19.46 8.76
N ALA A 52 18.43 18.16 8.88
CA ALA A 52 19.48 17.62 9.74
C ALA A 52 20.89 18.04 9.28
N ALA A 53 21.12 18.07 7.96
CA ALA A 53 22.41 18.49 7.39
C ALA A 53 22.69 20.00 7.58
N TRP A 54 21.66 20.85 7.60
CA TRP A 54 21.81 22.29 7.79
C TRP A 54 21.98 22.73 9.25
N GLY A 55 21.74 21.84 10.19
CA GLY A 55 22.04 22.06 11.59
C GLY A 55 20.82 22.13 12.52
N PRO A 56 21.08 22.29 13.83
CA PRO A 56 20.06 22.15 14.87
C PRO A 56 18.88 23.11 14.75
N GLN A 57 19.12 24.32 14.27
CA GLN A 57 18.07 25.35 14.14
C GLN A 57 17.01 24.97 13.08
N THR A 58 17.44 24.34 11.99
CA THR A 58 16.54 23.88 10.93
C THR A 58 15.94 22.52 11.27
N TYR A 59 16.70 21.67 11.93
CA TYR A 59 16.26 20.32 12.31
C TYR A 59 15.18 20.31 13.39
N ALA A 60 15.33 21.16 14.42
CA ALA A 60 14.44 21.13 15.60
C ALA A 60 12.94 21.28 15.26
N PRO A 61 12.48 22.24 14.43
CA PRO A 61 11.08 22.37 14.09
C PRO A 61 10.55 21.19 13.25
N VAL A 62 11.35 20.65 12.34
CA VAL A 62 10.96 19.47 11.54
C VAL A 62 10.82 18.24 12.43
N GLN A 63 11.77 18.03 13.31
CA GLN A 63 11.74 16.93 14.27
C GLN A 63 10.56 17.06 15.23
N ALA A 64 10.25 18.24 15.72
CA ALA A 64 9.10 18.49 16.57
C ALA A 64 7.76 18.17 15.87
N ALA A 65 7.66 18.52 14.59
CA ALA A 65 6.47 18.18 13.79
C ALA A 65 6.29 16.67 13.64
N ILE A 66 7.36 15.93 13.34
CA ILE A 66 7.34 14.46 13.19
C ILE A 66 7.07 13.79 14.56
N ALA A 67 7.64 14.31 15.64
CA ALA A 67 7.46 13.78 16.99
C ALA A 67 6.10 14.12 17.60
N SER A 68 5.32 15.02 17.00
CA SER A 68 3.98 15.33 17.45
C SER A 68 3.04 14.11 17.36
N TRP A 69 1.90 14.14 18.06
CA TRP A 69 0.94 13.04 18.01
C TRP A 69 0.41 12.78 16.58
N ILE A 70 0.20 13.85 15.79
CA ILE A 70 -0.20 13.76 14.38
C ILE A 70 0.93 13.14 13.56
N GLY A 71 2.18 13.62 13.75
CA GLY A 71 3.36 13.08 13.08
C GLY A 71 3.58 11.59 13.38
N ARG A 72 3.39 11.19 14.63
CA ARG A 72 3.51 9.77 15.03
C ARG A 72 2.42 8.89 14.39
N ILE A 73 1.18 9.35 14.31
CA ILE A 73 0.10 8.62 13.60
C ILE A 73 0.42 8.52 12.11
N ALA A 74 0.87 9.62 11.49
CA ALA A 74 1.26 9.63 10.08
C ALA A 74 2.44 8.68 9.82
N LEU A 75 3.43 8.68 10.71
CA LEU A 75 4.60 7.79 10.62
C LEU A 75 4.21 6.31 10.81
N PHE A 76 3.28 6.00 11.71
CA PHE A 76 2.74 4.66 11.87
C PHE A 76 2.04 4.19 10.58
N GLY A 77 1.17 5.04 10.01
CA GLY A 77 0.51 4.77 8.73
C GLY A 77 1.51 4.59 7.58
N ALA A 78 2.55 5.43 7.51
CA ALA A 78 3.62 5.31 6.52
C ALA A 78 4.42 4.01 6.67
N THR A 79 4.70 3.58 7.91
CA THR A 79 5.38 2.30 8.19
C THR A 79 4.53 1.12 7.72
N PHE A 80 3.23 1.14 8.02
CA PHE A 80 2.31 0.12 7.54
C PHE A 80 2.22 0.10 6.01
N ALA A 81 2.10 1.28 5.38
CA ALA A 81 2.08 1.41 3.92
C ALA A 81 3.37 0.87 3.30
N PHE A 82 4.52 1.11 3.92
CA PHE A 82 5.81 0.59 3.48
C PHE A 82 5.83 -0.95 3.48
N PHE A 83 5.45 -1.58 4.57
CA PHE A 83 5.45 -3.04 4.64
C PHE A 83 4.39 -3.67 3.74
N LEU A 84 3.21 -3.05 3.63
CA LEU A 84 2.16 -3.52 2.72
C LEU A 84 2.61 -3.43 1.25
N HIS A 85 3.27 -2.34 0.88
CA HIS A 85 3.81 -2.15 -0.46
C HIS A 85 4.97 -3.12 -0.76
N LEU A 86 5.87 -3.31 0.21
CA LEU A 86 6.98 -4.24 0.10
C LEU A 86 6.50 -5.69 -0.07
N CYS A 87 5.63 -6.17 0.83
CA CYS A 87 5.10 -7.53 0.76
C CYS A 87 4.24 -7.74 -0.50
N GLY A 88 3.44 -6.74 -0.88
CA GLY A 88 2.68 -6.75 -2.12
C GLY A 88 3.58 -6.77 -3.35
N GLY A 89 4.66 -6.00 -3.34
CA GLY A 89 5.68 -5.98 -4.40
C GLY A 89 6.38 -7.34 -4.56
N ILE A 90 6.78 -7.97 -3.45
CA ILE A 90 7.37 -9.33 -3.47
C ILE A 90 6.38 -10.33 -4.08
N ARG A 91 5.09 -10.25 -3.72
CA ARG A 91 4.05 -11.09 -4.30
C ARG A 91 3.94 -10.89 -5.81
N HIS A 92 4.00 -9.66 -6.31
CA HIS A 92 3.99 -9.37 -7.75
C HIS A 92 5.23 -9.96 -8.44
N LEU A 93 6.41 -9.84 -7.85
CA LEU A 93 7.63 -10.46 -8.40
C LEU A 93 7.53 -11.98 -8.48
N VAL A 94 6.89 -12.63 -7.50
CA VAL A 94 6.62 -14.08 -7.57
C VAL A 94 5.71 -14.40 -8.74
N TRP A 95 4.68 -13.59 -8.98
CA TRP A 95 3.80 -13.79 -10.14
C TRP A 95 4.49 -13.58 -11.49
N ASP A 96 5.46 -12.66 -11.56
CA ASP A 96 6.27 -12.44 -12.76
C ASP A 96 7.09 -13.69 -13.14
N THR A 97 7.35 -14.58 -12.18
CA THR A 97 7.97 -15.89 -12.45
C THR A 97 6.97 -16.96 -12.93
N VAL A 98 5.74 -16.57 -13.22
CA VAL A 98 4.64 -17.45 -13.66
C VAL A 98 4.27 -18.54 -12.64
N HIS A 99 4.47 -18.27 -11.34
CA HIS A 99 4.12 -19.17 -10.25
C HIS A 99 3.03 -18.58 -9.36
N GLY A 100 2.23 -19.44 -8.73
CA GLY A 100 1.27 -19.03 -7.70
C GLY A 100 -0.06 -18.50 -8.22
N PHE A 101 -0.47 -18.86 -9.45
CA PHE A 101 -1.75 -18.44 -10.04
C PHE A 101 -2.96 -19.32 -9.68
N GLU A 102 -2.75 -20.38 -8.88
CA GLU A 102 -3.87 -21.16 -8.37
C GLU A 102 -4.72 -20.31 -7.43
N LEU A 103 -6.05 -20.40 -7.55
CA LEU A 103 -6.98 -19.60 -6.76
C LEU A 103 -6.70 -19.67 -5.26
N ARG A 104 -6.45 -20.88 -4.74
CA ARG A 104 -6.11 -21.08 -3.33
C ARG A 104 -4.84 -20.34 -2.95
N THR A 105 -3.79 -20.41 -3.75
CA THR A 105 -2.51 -19.75 -3.54
C THR A 105 -2.65 -18.22 -3.60
N ILE A 106 -3.48 -17.72 -4.51
CA ILE A 106 -3.78 -16.28 -4.63
C ILE A 106 -4.40 -15.75 -3.34
N TYR A 107 -5.38 -16.43 -2.77
CA TYR A 107 -6.03 -16.00 -1.52
C TYR A 107 -5.09 -16.12 -0.32
N ILE A 108 -4.38 -17.25 -0.20
CA ILE A 108 -3.43 -17.47 0.90
C ILE A 108 -2.32 -16.41 0.86
N SER A 109 -1.70 -16.17 -0.30
CA SER A 109 -0.66 -15.16 -0.45
C SER A 109 -1.17 -13.74 -0.19
N GLY A 110 -2.42 -13.44 -0.58
CA GLY A 110 -3.05 -12.14 -0.29
C GLY A 110 -3.21 -11.88 1.20
N TRP A 111 -3.74 -12.82 1.95
CA TRP A 111 -3.87 -12.73 3.40
C TRP A 111 -2.51 -12.74 4.11
N SER A 112 -1.53 -13.48 3.58
CA SER A 112 -0.14 -13.48 4.09
C SER A 112 0.50 -12.11 3.97
N VAL A 113 0.28 -11.39 2.87
CA VAL A 113 0.76 -10.01 2.68
C VAL A 113 0.19 -9.09 3.76
N VAL A 114 -1.11 -9.14 4.02
CA VAL A 114 -1.74 -8.31 5.05
C VAL A 114 -1.21 -8.65 6.43
N ALA A 115 -1.20 -9.94 6.80
CA ALA A 115 -0.72 -10.40 8.10
C ALA A 115 0.75 -10.04 8.33
N ALA A 116 1.62 -10.27 7.35
CA ALA A 116 3.04 -9.92 7.42
C ALA A 116 3.23 -8.42 7.59
N SER A 117 2.47 -7.59 6.87
CA SER A 117 2.56 -6.13 6.97
C SER A 117 2.19 -5.62 8.36
N VAL A 118 1.13 -6.17 8.97
CA VAL A 118 0.74 -5.84 10.34
C VAL A 118 1.82 -6.25 11.34
N VAL A 119 2.29 -7.50 11.26
CA VAL A 119 3.32 -8.03 12.17
C VAL A 119 4.62 -7.23 12.07
N LEU A 120 5.09 -6.94 10.86
CA LEU A 120 6.31 -6.16 10.64
C LEU A 120 6.18 -4.72 11.13
N THR A 121 5.01 -4.10 10.94
CA THR A 121 4.74 -2.75 11.46
C THR A 121 4.80 -2.72 12.98
N VAL A 122 4.08 -3.63 13.63
CA VAL A 122 4.07 -3.72 15.10
C VAL A 122 5.47 -4.02 15.65
N ALA A 123 6.18 -4.97 15.03
CA ALA A 123 7.54 -5.31 15.42
C ALA A 123 8.49 -4.11 15.31
N ALA A 124 8.45 -3.37 14.21
CA ALA A 124 9.26 -2.17 14.01
C ALA A 124 9.01 -1.12 15.08
N TRP A 125 7.75 -0.90 15.45
CA TRP A 125 7.38 0.07 16.48
C TRP A 125 7.74 -0.40 17.90
N ILE A 126 7.64 -1.69 18.18
CA ILE A 126 8.12 -2.25 19.48
C ILE A 126 9.63 -2.08 19.59
N VAL A 127 10.38 -2.40 18.53
CA VAL A 127 11.84 -2.22 18.50
C VAL A 127 12.20 -0.75 18.69
N SER A 128 11.55 0.16 17.97
CA SER A 128 11.78 1.61 18.14
C SER A 128 11.53 2.06 19.56
N ALA A 129 10.41 1.65 20.15
CA ALA A 129 10.09 1.99 21.55
C ALA A 129 11.12 1.42 22.55
N SER A 130 11.65 0.22 22.31
CA SER A 130 12.67 -0.39 23.15
C SER A 130 14.04 0.27 23.08
N MET A 131 14.31 0.97 21.97
CA MET A 131 15.56 1.70 21.73
C MET A 131 15.50 3.16 22.21
N GLY A 132 14.44 3.57 22.89
CA GLY A 132 14.27 4.91 23.43
C GLY A 132 13.71 5.94 22.44
N GLY A 133 12.95 5.44 21.47
CA GLY A 133 12.23 6.28 20.49
C GLY A 133 10.93 6.87 21.04
#